data_33883ca42b4b959f34752c702525abaa
#
_entry.id   33883ca42b4b959f34752c702525abaa
#
_cell.length_a   1.000
_cell.length_b   1.000
_cell.length_c   1.000
_cell.angle_alpha   90.00
_cell.angle_beta   90.00
_cell.angle_gamma   90.00
#
_symmetry.space_group_name_H-M   'P 1'
#
loop_
_entity.id
_entity.type
_entity.pdbx_description
1 polymer ?
#
loop_
_entity_poly.entity_id
_entity_poly.type
_entity_poly.pdbx_seq_one_letter_code
_entity_poly.pdbx_strand_id
1 'polypeptide(L)'
;MLPVSRRFSIALALVAGMAAVALCGQDTKHVATPDEGPAVFRADTRLVVCHTTVVDKSGHLVTDLPKDAFTVFENGVQQPIKSFKREDIPVSLGLIIDNSGSMRDKRAKVEAAALALARASNPEDEVFVVNFNDEAFLDLPHGKDFTSDTKELEEALTRIDSRGGTAMRDAIRMSIDHLKEKGKKEKKVLAVVTDGNDNSSVISLENLVKASQQSEVLIYSIGLLSEEERREAKRAEHALLDLATATGGEAFFPKDVSEVDRIAKQVARDVRNQYTIQYTPTNIAMDGTFRQIKITVNAPGHPTVRTRSGYYATPDQGAPPAKAAPASR
;
A
#
# COMPACT_ATOMS: atom_id res chain seq x y z
N MET A 1 2.86 -71.44 12.10
CA MET A 1 4.14 -72.15 11.96
C MET A 1 5.23 -71.20 12.43
N LEU A 2 5.64 -71.35 13.68
CA LEU A 2 6.96 -71.02 14.25
C LEU A 2 7.92 -72.20 13.87
N PRO A 3 9.25 -72.11 13.97
CA PRO A 3 10.11 -71.53 15.02
C PRO A 3 11.44 -70.94 14.44
N VAL A 4 12.49 -70.48 15.09
CA VAL A 4 13.28 -70.82 16.27
C VAL A 4 14.42 -69.82 16.35
N SER A 5 14.62 -69.26 17.47
CA SER A 5 15.71 -68.82 18.30
C SER A 5 17.14 -69.25 17.93
N ARG A 6 18.16 -68.42 18.27
CA ARG A 6 19.35 -68.84 19.02
C ARG A 6 20.11 -67.67 19.66
N ARG A 7 20.27 -67.84 20.93
CA ARG A 7 21.17 -67.20 21.92
C ARG A 7 22.61 -67.67 21.74
N PHE A 8 23.61 -66.93 22.25
CA PHE A 8 24.81 -67.33 23.02
C PHE A 8 25.63 -66.05 23.21
N SER A 9 25.81 -65.47 24.37
CA SER A 9 26.47 -65.77 25.63
C SER A 9 27.98 -65.57 25.60
N ILE A 10 28.46 -64.62 26.42
CA ILE A 10 29.56 -64.64 27.43
C ILE A 10 31.01 -64.80 26.95
N ALA A 11 31.86 -63.82 27.30
CA ALA A 11 33.06 -64.06 28.10
C ALA A 11 33.67 -62.76 28.67
N LEU A 12 33.83 -62.78 29.95
CA LEU A 12 34.47 -61.89 30.92
C LEU A 12 35.99 -62.22 30.93
N ALA A 13 36.85 -61.20 30.89
CA ALA A 13 38.25 -61.37 31.34
C ALA A 13 38.72 -60.03 31.98
N LEU A 14 38.92 -60.14 33.31
CA LEU A 14 39.62 -59.21 34.17
C LEU A 14 41.13 -59.46 34.04
N VAL A 15 41.96 -58.44 33.88
CA VAL A 15 43.36 -58.44 34.34
C VAL A 15 43.69 -57.03 34.86
N ALA A 16 44.16 -57.02 36.12
CA ALA A 16 44.69 -55.86 36.83
C ALA A 16 46.16 -55.62 36.48
N GLY A 17 46.61 -54.38 36.54
CA GLY A 17 48.07 -54.11 36.43
C GLY A 17 48.41 -52.64 36.59
N MET A 18 48.68 -52.22 37.80
CA MET A 18 49.69 -51.28 38.34
C MET A 18 49.94 -49.90 37.70
N ALA A 19 49.93 -48.95 38.60
CA ALA A 19 50.26 -47.55 38.62
C ALA A 19 51.60 -47.16 37.97
N ALA A 20 51.57 -45.98 37.25
CA ALA A 20 52.71 -45.08 37.15
C ALA A 20 52.20 -43.66 37.22
N VAL A 21 52.58 -42.95 38.27
CA VAL A 21 52.40 -41.51 38.46
C VAL A 21 53.36 -40.77 37.55
N ALA A 22 52.88 -39.96 36.62
CA ALA A 22 53.65 -38.93 35.96
C ALA A 22 52.90 -37.61 36.11
N LEU A 23 53.45 -36.74 36.96
CA LEU A 23 53.09 -35.28 36.97
C LEU A 23 53.47 -34.69 35.63
N CYS A 24 52.51 -34.19 34.92
CA CYS A 24 52.79 -33.23 33.84
C CYS A 24 51.63 -32.27 33.76
N GLY A 25 51.96 -31.02 33.80
CA GLY A 25 51.28 -29.74 33.70
C GLY A 25 49.81 -29.72 33.29
N GLN A 26 49.00 -29.13 34.13
CA GLN A 26 47.67 -28.67 33.78
C GLN A 26 47.79 -27.45 32.84
N ASP A 27 47.74 -27.66 31.54
CA ASP A 27 47.33 -26.60 30.59
C ASP A 27 45.83 -26.40 30.74
N THR A 28 45.44 -25.43 31.53
CA THR A 28 44.10 -24.87 31.53
C THR A 28 43.85 -24.20 30.17
N LYS A 29 43.26 -24.97 29.24
CA LYS A 29 42.62 -24.34 28.08
C LYS A 29 41.52 -23.43 28.61
N HIS A 30 41.80 -22.14 28.60
CA HIS A 30 40.75 -21.11 28.63
C HIS A 30 39.78 -21.42 27.48
N VAL A 31 38.61 -21.92 27.82
CA VAL A 31 37.48 -21.88 26.94
C VAL A 31 37.16 -20.39 26.82
N ALA A 32 37.49 -19.80 25.68
CA ALA A 32 37.08 -18.47 25.34
C ALA A 32 35.53 -18.45 25.34
N THR A 33 34.94 -17.78 26.31
CA THR A 33 33.56 -17.36 26.24
C THR A 33 33.42 -16.55 24.97
N PRO A 34 32.37 -16.79 24.14
CA PRO A 34 32.09 -15.90 23.01
C PRO A 34 31.95 -14.47 23.58
N ASP A 35 32.81 -13.58 23.10
CA ASP A 35 32.69 -12.17 23.33
C ASP A 35 31.29 -11.74 22.79
N GLU A 36 30.33 -11.64 23.68
CA GLU A 36 29.07 -10.98 23.37
C GLU A 36 29.39 -9.51 23.15
N GLY A 37 29.76 -9.20 21.90
CA GLY A 37 29.85 -7.84 21.45
C GLY A 37 28.58 -7.07 21.89
N PRO A 38 28.66 -5.76 22.10
CA PRO A 38 27.54 -4.99 22.62
C PRO A 38 26.29 -5.29 21.82
N ALA A 39 25.24 -5.77 22.49
CA ALA A 39 23.96 -6.04 21.89
C ALA A 39 23.49 -4.76 21.20
N VAL A 40 23.64 -4.69 19.88
CA VAL A 40 23.13 -3.58 19.08
C VAL A 40 21.62 -3.73 19.09
N PHE A 41 20.96 -3.11 20.04
CA PHE A 41 19.51 -2.92 20.01
C PHE A 41 19.20 -2.03 18.79
N ARG A 42 18.94 -2.66 17.66
CA ARG A 42 18.26 -1.95 16.56
C ARG A 42 16.82 -1.73 17.01
N ALA A 43 16.55 -0.59 17.55
CA ALA A 43 15.18 -0.10 17.62
C ALA A 43 14.77 0.20 16.17
N ASP A 44 14.10 -0.74 15.51
CA ASP A 44 13.41 -0.47 14.24
C ASP A 44 12.32 0.55 14.54
N THR A 45 12.68 1.81 14.36
CA THR A 45 11.77 2.92 14.60
C THR A 45 10.88 3.06 13.37
N ARG A 46 9.68 2.50 13.46
CA ARG A 46 8.68 2.63 12.39
C ARG A 46 8.34 4.10 12.18
N LEU A 47 8.40 4.55 10.92
CA LEU A 47 7.95 5.85 10.51
C LEU A 47 6.59 5.69 9.81
N VAL A 48 5.54 6.28 10.35
CA VAL A 48 4.21 6.28 9.74
C VAL A 48 4.08 7.51 8.86
N VAL A 49 3.78 7.28 7.59
CA VAL A 49 3.60 8.33 6.58
C VAL A 49 2.11 8.57 6.36
N CYS A 50 1.71 9.84 6.43
CA CYS A 50 0.33 10.29 6.19
C CYS A 50 0.34 11.33 5.07
N HIS A 51 -0.11 10.95 3.88
CA HIS A 51 -0.46 11.90 2.85
C HIS A 51 -1.79 12.54 3.20
N THR A 52 -1.80 13.86 3.33
CA THR A 52 -2.92 14.60 3.91
C THR A 52 -3.36 15.71 2.96
N THR A 53 -4.61 15.66 2.54
CA THR A 53 -5.26 16.72 1.77
C THR A 53 -6.07 17.60 2.70
N VAL A 54 -5.98 18.90 2.54
CA VAL A 54 -6.77 19.88 3.28
C VAL A 54 -7.58 20.72 2.29
N VAL A 55 -8.90 20.75 2.48
CA VAL A 55 -9.82 21.52 1.61
C VAL A 55 -10.69 22.46 2.42
N ASP A 56 -10.96 23.61 1.87
CA ASP A 56 -11.92 24.56 2.45
C ASP A 56 -13.37 24.09 2.26
N LYS A 57 -14.33 24.86 2.78
CA LYS A 57 -15.77 24.54 2.65
C LYS A 57 -16.28 24.55 1.19
N SER A 58 -15.55 25.17 0.27
CA SER A 58 -15.86 25.23 -1.16
C SER A 58 -15.19 24.09 -1.93
N GLY A 59 -14.39 23.23 -1.26
CA GLY A 59 -13.66 22.13 -1.88
C GLY A 59 -12.33 22.55 -2.52
N HIS A 60 -11.87 23.81 -2.30
CA HIS A 60 -10.55 24.23 -2.77
C HIS A 60 -9.44 23.77 -1.83
N LEU A 61 -8.31 23.39 -2.41
CA LEU A 61 -7.14 22.99 -1.66
C LEU A 61 -6.59 24.15 -0.82
N VAL A 62 -6.31 23.88 0.45
CA VAL A 62 -5.58 24.77 1.35
C VAL A 62 -4.16 24.25 1.48
N THR A 63 -3.21 24.97 0.88
CA THR A 63 -1.85 24.47 0.64
C THR A 63 -0.73 25.26 1.34
N ASP A 64 -1.08 26.24 2.14
CA ASP A 64 -0.15 27.20 2.77
C ASP A 64 -0.11 27.11 4.30
N LEU A 65 -0.66 26.02 4.87
CA LEU A 65 -0.71 25.85 6.31
C LEU A 65 0.65 25.45 6.89
N PRO A 66 1.08 26.07 8.00
CA PRO A 66 2.30 25.72 8.68
C PRO A 66 2.14 24.40 9.47
N LYS A 67 3.27 23.76 9.82
CA LYS A 67 3.29 22.52 10.62
C LYS A 67 2.47 22.62 11.91
N ASP A 68 2.55 23.76 12.59
CA ASP A 68 1.91 23.98 13.91
C ASP A 68 0.38 24.05 13.83
N ALA A 69 -0.18 24.20 12.61
CA ALA A 69 -1.61 24.08 12.41
C ALA A 69 -2.11 22.63 12.51
N PHE A 70 -1.23 21.63 12.41
CA PHE A 70 -1.58 20.22 12.37
C PHE A 70 -1.36 19.54 13.70
N THR A 71 -2.30 18.68 14.09
CA THR A 71 -2.16 17.76 15.21
C THR A 71 -2.49 16.35 14.77
N VAL A 72 -1.59 15.39 15.05
CA VAL A 72 -1.75 13.98 14.71
C VAL A 72 -2.12 13.20 15.97
N PHE A 73 -3.09 12.32 15.84
CA PHE A 73 -3.50 11.38 16.90
C PHE A 73 -3.44 9.95 16.37
N GLU A 74 -2.93 9.04 17.20
CA GLU A 74 -3.02 7.59 16.99
C GLU A 74 -3.80 6.98 18.15
N ASN A 75 -4.90 6.28 17.87
CA ASN A 75 -5.82 5.76 18.89
C ASN A 75 -6.20 6.80 19.97
N GLY A 76 -6.37 8.06 19.55
CA GLY A 76 -6.70 9.17 20.45
C GLY A 76 -5.51 9.77 21.21
N VAL A 77 -4.31 9.20 21.10
CA VAL A 77 -3.07 9.72 21.72
C VAL A 77 -2.34 10.62 20.74
N GLN A 78 -2.04 11.85 21.14
CA GLN A 78 -1.31 12.80 20.31
C GLN A 78 0.11 12.29 20.00
N GLN A 79 0.52 12.43 18.74
CA GLN A 79 1.81 11.99 18.25
C GLN A 79 2.68 13.19 17.82
N PRO A 80 3.97 13.21 18.14
CA PRO A 80 4.87 14.27 17.71
C PRO A 80 5.19 14.14 16.21
N ILE A 81 4.92 15.19 15.43
CA ILE A 81 5.27 15.24 14.02
C ILE A 81 6.79 15.31 13.86
N LYS A 82 7.39 14.31 13.24
CA LYS A 82 8.86 14.23 12.99
C LYS A 82 9.26 14.95 11.71
N SER A 83 8.51 14.75 10.63
CA SER A 83 8.71 15.38 9.34
C SER A 83 7.40 15.97 8.82
N PHE A 84 7.48 17.14 8.23
CA PHE A 84 6.36 17.84 7.62
C PHE A 84 6.85 18.48 6.33
N LYS A 85 6.29 18.06 5.21
CA LYS A 85 6.67 18.53 3.88
C LYS A 85 5.43 18.76 3.03
N ARG A 86 5.52 19.68 2.12
CA ARG A 86 4.61 19.87 1.01
C ARG A 86 5.47 20.02 -0.23
N GLU A 87 5.68 18.94 -0.91
CA GLU A 87 6.50 18.86 -2.11
C GLU A 87 5.73 18.09 -3.18
N ASP A 88 5.87 18.52 -4.43
CA ASP A 88 5.42 17.72 -5.57
C ASP A 88 6.47 16.63 -5.81
N ILE A 89 6.22 15.46 -5.22
CA ILE A 89 7.08 14.30 -5.37
C ILE A 89 6.54 13.37 -6.45
N PRO A 90 7.41 12.74 -7.24
CA PRO A 90 7.00 11.76 -8.24
C PRO A 90 6.22 10.61 -7.62
N VAL A 91 5.24 10.08 -8.37
CA VAL A 91 4.35 9.01 -7.92
C VAL A 91 4.43 7.78 -8.82
N SER A 92 4.13 6.60 -8.24
CA SER A 92 3.76 5.40 -8.99
C SER A 92 2.23 5.38 -9.09
N LEU A 93 1.68 5.60 -10.29
CA LEU A 93 0.26 5.76 -10.56
C LEU A 93 -0.30 4.54 -11.29
N GLY A 94 -1.33 3.91 -10.74
CA GLY A 94 -2.14 2.89 -11.42
C GLY A 94 -3.46 3.48 -11.93
N LEU A 95 -3.74 3.30 -13.21
CA LEU A 95 -5.04 3.58 -13.83
C LEU A 95 -5.82 2.27 -13.91
N ILE A 96 -6.94 2.18 -13.19
CA ILE A 96 -7.75 0.97 -13.10
C ILE A 96 -9.09 1.26 -13.77
N ILE A 97 -9.30 0.67 -14.95
CA ILE A 97 -10.38 1.05 -15.85
C ILE A 97 -11.34 -0.12 -16.02
N ASP A 98 -12.59 0.15 -15.74
CA ASP A 98 -13.71 -0.76 -15.97
C ASP A 98 -13.99 -0.89 -17.47
N ASN A 99 -13.93 -2.11 -17.99
CA ASN A 99 -14.30 -2.50 -19.34
C ASN A 99 -15.46 -3.49 -19.34
N SER A 100 -16.34 -3.44 -18.33
CA SER A 100 -17.60 -4.19 -18.31
C SER A 100 -18.54 -3.75 -19.44
N GLY A 101 -19.57 -4.55 -19.69
CA GLY A 101 -20.51 -4.32 -20.80
C GLY A 101 -21.22 -2.95 -20.74
N SER A 102 -21.50 -2.44 -19.52
CA SER A 102 -22.16 -1.15 -19.25
C SER A 102 -21.30 0.07 -19.57
N MET A 103 -19.96 -0.10 -19.61
CA MET A 103 -19.02 0.98 -19.90
C MET A 103 -18.91 1.34 -21.39
N ARG A 104 -19.50 0.56 -22.28
CA ARG A 104 -19.31 0.70 -23.75
C ARG A 104 -19.50 2.14 -24.26
N ASP A 105 -20.58 2.79 -23.89
CA ASP A 105 -20.91 4.13 -24.36
C ASP A 105 -20.14 5.24 -23.63
N LYS A 106 -19.51 4.93 -22.48
CA LYS A 106 -18.75 5.86 -21.64
C LYS A 106 -17.25 5.81 -21.92
N ARG A 107 -16.78 4.71 -22.51
CA ARG A 107 -15.37 4.34 -22.68
C ARG A 107 -14.49 5.44 -23.24
N ALA A 108 -14.83 6.00 -24.40
CA ALA A 108 -14.01 7.01 -25.06
C ALA A 108 -13.73 8.24 -24.17
N LYS A 109 -14.71 8.67 -23.36
CA LYS A 109 -14.53 9.79 -22.43
C LYS A 109 -13.68 9.40 -21.22
N VAL A 110 -13.82 8.17 -20.73
CA VAL A 110 -13.01 7.64 -19.62
C VAL A 110 -11.56 7.49 -20.05
N GLU A 111 -11.30 6.93 -21.22
CA GLU A 111 -9.96 6.83 -21.80
C GLU A 111 -9.29 8.20 -21.96
N ALA A 112 -10.01 9.16 -22.51
CA ALA A 112 -9.51 10.53 -22.66
C ALA A 112 -9.18 11.18 -21.30
N ALA A 113 -10.00 10.95 -20.27
CA ALA A 113 -9.77 11.47 -18.93
C ALA A 113 -8.59 10.76 -18.22
N ALA A 114 -8.45 9.44 -18.38
CA ALA A 114 -7.32 8.69 -17.88
C ALA A 114 -6.00 9.19 -18.50
N LEU A 115 -6.00 9.43 -19.81
CA LEU A 115 -4.85 10.06 -20.50
C LEU A 115 -4.60 11.50 -20.03
N ALA A 116 -5.65 12.27 -19.77
CA ALA A 116 -5.50 13.63 -19.23
C ALA A 116 -4.89 13.61 -17.83
N LEU A 117 -5.27 12.65 -16.97
CA LEU A 117 -4.67 12.44 -15.66
C LEU A 117 -3.17 12.09 -15.79
N ALA A 118 -2.82 11.14 -16.65
CA ALA A 118 -1.44 10.75 -16.90
C ALA A 118 -0.59 11.90 -17.48
N ARG A 119 -1.14 12.69 -18.40
CA ARG A 119 -0.45 13.87 -18.98
C ARG A 119 -0.30 15.03 -17.98
N ALA A 120 -1.22 15.16 -17.03
CA ALA A 120 -1.12 16.14 -15.94
C ALA A 120 -0.14 15.68 -14.85
N SER A 121 0.40 14.47 -14.97
CA SER A 121 1.36 13.88 -14.05
C SER A 121 2.77 14.46 -14.24
N ASN A 122 3.63 14.33 -13.22
CA ASN A 122 5.01 14.77 -13.27
C ASN A 122 5.78 13.94 -14.33
N PRO A 123 6.70 14.52 -15.12
CA PRO A 123 7.52 13.74 -16.05
C PRO A 123 8.30 12.59 -15.42
N GLU A 124 8.54 12.66 -14.10
CA GLU A 124 9.20 11.59 -13.35
C GLU A 124 8.24 10.55 -12.78
N ASP A 125 6.93 10.72 -12.98
CA ASP A 125 5.93 9.72 -12.58
C ASP A 125 6.09 8.46 -13.43
N GLU A 126 5.76 7.32 -12.82
CA GLU A 126 5.65 6.05 -13.52
C GLU A 126 4.20 5.58 -13.48
N VAL A 127 3.65 5.19 -14.63
CA VAL A 127 2.23 4.86 -14.77
C VAL A 127 2.06 3.43 -15.28
N PHE A 128 1.06 2.72 -14.78
CA PHE A 128 0.59 1.45 -15.34
C PHE A 128 -0.93 1.46 -15.50
N VAL A 129 -1.42 0.54 -16.33
CA VAL A 129 -2.84 0.38 -16.61
C VAL A 129 -3.29 -1.02 -16.23
N VAL A 130 -4.37 -1.11 -15.49
CA VAL A 130 -5.12 -2.34 -15.28
C VAL A 130 -6.51 -2.14 -15.86
N ASN A 131 -6.83 -2.90 -16.90
CA ASN A 131 -8.18 -3.03 -17.40
C ASN A 131 -8.87 -4.20 -16.73
N PHE A 132 -10.16 -4.11 -16.46
CA PHE A 132 -10.91 -5.22 -15.89
C PHE A 132 -12.33 -5.34 -16.47
N ASN A 133 -12.80 -6.56 -16.51
CA ASN A 133 -14.19 -6.96 -16.76
C ASN A 133 -14.52 -8.14 -15.84
N ASP A 134 -14.75 -9.36 -16.34
CA ASP A 134 -14.86 -10.56 -15.51
C ASP A 134 -13.56 -10.91 -14.78
N GLU A 135 -12.41 -10.44 -15.30
CA GLU A 135 -11.06 -10.62 -14.76
C GLU A 135 -10.28 -9.30 -14.85
N ALA A 136 -9.13 -9.23 -14.16
CA ALA A 136 -8.23 -8.09 -14.18
C ALA A 136 -6.98 -8.36 -15.03
N PHE A 137 -6.54 -7.38 -15.82
CA PHE A 137 -5.44 -7.49 -16.75
C PHE A 137 -4.47 -6.31 -16.60
N LEU A 138 -3.19 -6.60 -16.40
CA LEU A 138 -2.13 -5.59 -16.50
C LEU A 138 -1.81 -5.36 -17.99
N ASP A 139 -2.18 -4.19 -18.52
CA ASP A 139 -2.20 -3.89 -19.94
C ASP A 139 -1.10 -2.93 -20.37
N LEU A 140 0.14 -3.30 -20.10
CA LEU A 140 1.32 -2.64 -20.68
C LEU A 140 2.01 -3.55 -21.71
N PRO A 141 2.90 -3.00 -22.55
CA PRO A 141 3.75 -3.81 -23.44
C PRO A 141 4.50 -4.87 -22.64
N HIS A 142 4.64 -6.08 -23.24
CA HIS A 142 5.26 -7.22 -22.58
C HIS A 142 6.62 -6.88 -21.98
N GLY A 143 6.82 -7.21 -20.71
CA GLY A 143 8.06 -6.96 -19.97
C GLY A 143 8.18 -5.57 -19.36
N LYS A 144 7.16 -4.72 -19.46
CA LYS A 144 7.10 -3.41 -18.79
C LYS A 144 6.19 -3.45 -17.58
N ASP A 145 6.71 -3.03 -16.44
CA ASP A 145 5.94 -2.85 -15.21
C ASP A 145 5.27 -1.47 -15.15
N PHE A 146 5.92 -0.45 -15.72
CA PHE A 146 5.46 0.95 -15.79
C PHE A 146 5.91 1.60 -17.09
N THR A 147 5.23 2.70 -17.46
CA THR A 147 5.63 3.57 -18.56
C THR A 147 5.36 5.04 -18.22
N SER A 148 6.10 5.94 -18.88
CA SER A 148 5.81 7.38 -18.96
C SER A 148 5.44 7.78 -20.40
N ASP A 149 5.43 6.83 -21.34
CA ASP A 149 5.08 7.09 -22.74
C ASP A 149 3.55 7.13 -22.92
N THR A 150 3.06 8.29 -23.34
CA THR A 150 1.64 8.52 -23.56
C THR A 150 1.03 7.60 -24.62
N LYS A 151 1.80 7.21 -25.65
CA LYS A 151 1.31 6.30 -26.69
C LYS A 151 1.08 4.89 -26.16
N GLU A 152 2.01 4.39 -25.33
CA GLU A 152 1.86 3.09 -24.70
C GLU A 152 0.67 3.08 -23.74
N LEU A 153 0.41 4.19 -23.03
CA LEU A 153 -0.78 4.33 -22.18
C LEU A 153 -2.06 4.34 -23.00
N GLU A 154 -2.09 5.05 -24.14
CA GLU A 154 -3.24 5.07 -25.04
C GLU A 154 -3.51 3.68 -25.62
N GLU A 155 -2.49 2.96 -26.07
CA GLU A 155 -2.62 1.59 -26.53
C GLU A 155 -3.12 0.65 -25.44
N ALA A 156 -2.62 0.79 -24.19
CA ALA A 156 -3.06 0.00 -23.05
C ALA A 156 -4.53 0.25 -22.70
N LEU A 157 -4.97 1.51 -22.69
CA LEU A 157 -6.34 1.88 -22.37
C LEU A 157 -7.35 1.40 -23.43
N THR A 158 -6.94 1.28 -24.69
CA THR A 158 -7.82 0.90 -25.82
C THR A 158 -7.81 -0.61 -26.13
N ARG A 159 -6.98 -1.41 -25.46
CA ARG A 159 -6.73 -2.81 -25.81
C ARG A 159 -7.92 -3.75 -25.59
N ILE A 160 -8.74 -3.53 -24.59
CA ILE A 160 -9.83 -4.43 -24.20
C ILE A 160 -11.18 -3.84 -24.61
N ASP A 161 -12.01 -4.66 -25.28
CA ASP A 161 -13.39 -4.29 -25.58
C ASP A 161 -14.29 -4.38 -24.35
N SER A 162 -15.29 -3.48 -24.27
CA SER A 162 -16.25 -3.49 -23.18
C SER A 162 -17.21 -4.67 -23.29
N ARG A 163 -17.08 -5.62 -22.33
CA ARG A 163 -17.90 -6.85 -22.25
C ARG A 163 -17.81 -7.47 -20.86
N GLY A 164 -18.72 -8.38 -20.57
CA GLY A 164 -18.69 -9.19 -19.34
C GLY A 164 -19.12 -8.43 -18.10
N GLY A 165 -18.73 -8.95 -16.93
CA GLY A 165 -19.02 -8.43 -15.60
C GLY A 165 -17.99 -7.43 -15.09
N THR A 166 -17.88 -7.31 -13.74
CA THR A 166 -17.11 -6.28 -13.06
C THR A 166 -16.31 -6.89 -11.91
N ALA A 167 -15.02 -7.17 -12.13
CA ALA A 167 -14.07 -7.68 -11.11
C ALA A 167 -13.20 -6.55 -10.52
N MET A 168 -13.83 -5.46 -10.09
CA MET A 168 -13.16 -4.24 -9.60
C MET A 168 -12.27 -4.51 -8.39
N ARG A 169 -12.74 -5.29 -7.42
CA ARG A 169 -11.98 -5.54 -6.18
C ARG A 169 -10.71 -6.34 -6.45
N ASP A 170 -10.77 -7.33 -7.35
CA ASP A 170 -9.61 -8.11 -7.76
C ASP A 170 -8.62 -7.25 -8.55
N ALA A 171 -9.10 -6.34 -9.40
CA ALA A 171 -8.27 -5.37 -10.13
C ALA A 171 -7.53 -4.42 -9.19
N ILE A 172 -8.22 -3.87 -8.17
CA ILE A 172 -7.59 -3.03 -7.15
C ILE A 172 -6.56 -3.84 -6.36
N ARG A 173 -6.88 -5.08 -5.97
CA ARG A 173 -5.95 -5.95 -5.24
C ARG A 173 -4.70 -6.24 -6.06
N MET A 174 -4.84 -6.63 -7.32
CA MET A 174 -3.73 -6.84 -8.26
C MET A 174 -2.85 -5.58 -8.35
N SER A 175 -3.47 -4.41 -8.48
CA SER A 175 -2.77 -3.13 -8.59
C SER A 175 -2.00 -2.75 -7.32
N ILE A 176 -2.54 -3.03 -6.14
CA ILE A 176 -1.85 -2.86 -4.85
C ILE A 176 -0.60 -3.75 -4.80
N ASP A 177 -0.74 -5.02 -5.17
CA ASP A 177 0.38 -5.96 -5.16
C ASP A 177 1.45 -5.54 -6.18
N HIS A 178 1.05 -5.10 -7.38
CA HIS A 178 1.96 -4.56 -8.40
C HIS A 178 2.73 -3.33 -7.89
N LEU A 179 2.05 -2.38 -7.26
CA LEU A 179 2.69 -1.20 -6.65
C LEU A 179 3.67 -1.58 -5.53
N LYS A 180 3.34 -2.58 -4.71
CA LYS A 180 4.23 -3.05 -3.64
C LYS A 180 5.50 -3.69 -4.17
N GLU A 181 5.39 -4.51 -5.21
CA GLU A 181 6.50 -5.27 -5.77
C GLU A 181 7.38 -4.45 -6.72
N LYS A 182 6.78 -3.59 -7.52
CA LYS A 182 7.41 -2.94 -8.67
C LYS A 182 7.50 -1.42 -8.58
N GLY A 183 6.61 -0.78 -7.80
CA GLY A 183 6.54 0.68 -7.68
C GLY A 183 7.78 1.26 -7.01
N LYS A 184 8.50 2.15 -7.72
CA LYS A 184 9.79 2.73 -7.30
C LYS A 184 9.65 4.07 -6.58
N LYS A 185 8.48 4.73 -6.72
CA LYS A 185 8.25 6.03 -6.10
C LYS A 185 7.73 5.86 -4.68
N GLU A 186 8.07 6.83 -3.80
CA GLU A 186 7.63 6.79 -2.40
C GLU A 186 6.11 6.90 -2.28
N LYS A 187 5.49 7.74 -3.13
CA LYS A 187 4.05 7.94 -3.15
C LYS A 187 3.40 7.03 -4.19
N LYS A 188 2.39 6.28 -3.76
CA LYS A 188 1.68 5.29 -4.57
C LYS A 188 0.21 5.64 -4.64
N VAL A 189 -0.33 5.71 -5.86
CA VAL A 189 -1.70 6.17 -6.12
C VAL A 189 -2.40 5.22 -7.08
N LEU A 190 -3.66 4.92 -6.82
CA LEU A 190 -4.58 4.25 -7.74
C LEU A 190 -5.73 5.19 -8.09
N ALA A 191 -6.04 5.29 -9.37
CA ALA A 191 -7.23 5.96 -9.88
C ALA A 191 -8.15 4.93 -10.53
N VAL A 192 -9.29 4.67 -9.88
CA VAL A 192 -10.27 3.66 -10.29
C VAL A 192 -11.43 4.33 -10.97
N VAL A 193 -11.81 3.86 -12.17
CA VAL A 193 -13.02 4.33 -12.87
C VAL A 193 -13.91 3.13 -13.15
N THR A 194 -15.15 3.18 -12.66
CA THR A 194 -16.16 2.14 -12.82
C THR A 194 -17.56 2.73 -12.90
N ASP A 195 -18.52 2.02 -13.48
CA ASP A 195 -19.92 2.42 -13.49
C ASP A 195 -20.85 1.46 -12.77
N GLY A 196 -20.31 0.40 -12.18
CA GLY A 196 -21.12 -0.65 -11.61
C GLY A 196 -20.66 -1.20 -10.27
N ASN A 197 -21.53 -2.06 -9.74
CA ASN A 197 -21.25 -2.85 -8.57
C ASN A 197 -20.43 -4.08 -8.96
N ASP A 198 -19.44 -4.39 -8.15
CA ASP A 198 -18.61 -5.59 -8.31
C ASP A 198 -19.44 -6.87 -8.18
N ASN A 199 -19.41 -7.68 -9.22
CA ASN A 199 -20.16 -8.92 -9.32
C ASN A 199 -19.32 -10.16 -9.70
N SER A 200 -18.03 -9.96 -10.00
CA SER A 200 -17.15 -11.03 -10.49
C SER A 200 -15.92 -11.28 -9.61
N SER A 201 -15.58 -10.38 -8.68
CA SER A 201 -14.40 -10.53 -7.83
C SER A 201 -14.51 -11.66 -6.82
N VAL A 202 -13.37 -12.30 -6.56
CA VAL A 202 -13.18 -13.33 -5.53
C VAL A 202 -12.93 -12.71 -4.16
N ILE A 203 -12.15 -11.62 -4.09
CA ILE A 203 -11.85 -10.94 -2.82
C ILE A 203 -13.07 -10.21 -2.26
N SER A 204 -13.31 -10.34 -0.96
CA SER A 204 -14.35 -9.55 -0.28
C SER A 204 -13.95 -8.08 -0.10
N LEU A 205 -14.94 -7.17 0.02
CA LEU A 205 -14.68 -5.76 0.26
C LEU A 205 -13.88 -5.55 1.57
N GLU A 206 -14.25 -6.26 2.64
CA GLU A 206 -13.56 -6.19 3.93
C GLU A 206 -12.07 -6.53 3.82
N ASN A 207 -11.75 -7.64 3.12
CA ASN A 207 -10.38 -8.06 2.90
C ASN A 207 -9.60 -7.07 2.01
N LEU A 208 -10.25 -6.48 1.02
CA LEU A 208 -9.65 -5.45 0.18
C LEU A 208 -9.36 -4.17 0.98
N VAL A 209 -10.32 -3.68 1.77
CA VAL A 209 -10.12 -2.51 2.65
C VAL A 209 -8.95 -2.74 3.60
N LYS A 210 -8.88 -3.92 4.23
CA LYS A 210 -7.75 -4.30 5.08
C LYS A 210 -6.43 -4.29 4.32
N ALA A 211 -6.38 -4.88 3.12
CA ALA A 211 -5.18 -4.88 2.28
C ALA A 211 -4.77 -3.46 1.87
N SER A 212 -5.74 -2.60 1.56
CA SER A 212 -5.51 -1.19 1.23
C SER A 212 -4.92 -0.42 2.40
N GLN A 213 -5.43 -0.62 3.62
CA GLN A 213 -4.87 -0.02 4.85
C GLN A 213 -3.45 -0.49 5.17
N GLN A 214 -3.08 -1.70 4.70
CA GLN A 214 -1.73 -2.25 4.84
C GLN A 214 -0.76 -1.79 3.76
N SER A 215 -1.22 -1.17 2.68
CA SER A 215 -0.41 -0.93 1.48
C SER A 215 0.19 0.46 1.35
N GLU A 216 -0.24 1.43 2.16
CA GLU A 216 0.12 2.86 2.03
C GLU A 216 -0.27 3.50 0.68
N VAL A 217 -1.09 2.82 -0.12
CA VAL A 217 -1.56 3.29 -1.42
C VAL A 217 -2.77 4.20 -1.24
N LEU A 218 -2.77 5.36 -1.89
CA LEU A 218 -3.92 6.27 -1.98
C LEU A 218 -4.87 5.78 -3.08
N ILE A 219 -6.15 5.64 -2.78
CA ILE A 219 -7.15 5.22 -3.77
C ILE A 219 -8.12 6.35 -4.04
N TYR A 220 -8.10 6.85 -5.28
CA TYR A 220 -9.10 7.76 -5.83
C TYR A 220 -10.06 6.96 -6.70
N SER A 221 -11.35 7.27 -6.61
CA SER A 221 -12.38 6.52 -7.33
C SER A 221 -13.31 7.47 -8.07
N ILE A 222 -13.72 7.10 -9.28
CA ILE A 222 -14.75 7.81 -10.08
C ILE A 222 -15.83 6.79 -10.39
N GLY A 223 -16.99 6.93 -9.74
CA GLY A 223 -18.16 6.09 -9.91
C GLY A 223 -19.18 6.71 -10.86
N LEU A 224 -19.29 6.21 -12.08
CA LEU A 224 -20.27 6.64 -13.10
C LEU A 224 -21.61 5.93 -12.92
N LEU A 225 -22.15 5.93 -11.69
CA LEU A 225 -23.25 5.08 -11.25
C LEU A 225 -24.57 5.44 -11.92
N SER A 226 -25.36 4.40 -12.28
CA SER A 226 -26.67 4.57 -12.88
C SER A 226 -27.74 4.88 -11.83
N GLU A 227 -28.63 5.84 -12.12
CA GLU A 227 -29.80 6.11 -11.27
C GLU A 227 -30.89 5.04 -11.39
N GLU A 228 -30.88 4.25 -12.46
CA GLU A 228 -31.86 3.20 -12.72
C GLU A 228 -31.64 1.97 -11.82
N GLU A 229 -30.39 1.62 -11.53
CA GLU A 229 -30.01 0.48 -10.70
C GLU A 229 -29.68 0.88 -9.25
N ARG A 230 -30.57 1.57 -8.59
CA ARG A 230 -30.35 2.23 -7.28
C ARG A 230 -29.71 1.35 -6.20
N ARG A 231 -30.03 0.04 -6.16
CA ARG A 231 -29.44 -0.86 -5.14
C ARG A 231 -27.98 -1.14 -5.41
N GLU A 232 -27.64 -1.39 -6.66
CA GLU A 232 -26.29 -1.70 -7.09
C GLU A 232 -25.42 -0.45 -7.06
N ALA A 233 -25.95 0.67 -7.52
CA ALA A 233 -25.30 1.97 -7.40
C ALA A 233 -24.93 2.30 -5.94
N LYS A 234 -25.84 2.09 -4.98
CA LYS A 234 -25.53 2.31 -3.55
C LYS A 234 -24.46 1.37 -3.00
N ARG A 235 -24.42 0.10 -3.46
CA ARG A 235 -23.36 -0.83 -3.05
C ARG A 235 -21.99 -0.42 -3.60
N ALA A 236 -21.98 -0.02 -4.89
CA ALA A 236 -20.78 0.49 -5.54
C ALA A 236 -20.29 1.78 -4.87
N GLU A 237 -21.19 2.73 -4.63
CA GLU A 237 -20.91 3.98 -3.91
C GLU A 237 -20.27 3.72 -2.55
N HIS A 238 -20.87 2.81 -1.75
CA HIS A 238 -20.36 2.46 -0.43
C HIS A 238 -18.97 1.85 -0.50
N ALA A 239 -18.73 0.90 -1.42
CA ALA A 239 -17.44 0.26 -1.59
C ALA A 239 -16.35 1.27 -2.00
N LEU A 240 -16.65 2.18 -2.92
CA LEU A 240 -15.73 3.20 -3.38
C LEU A 240 -15.41 4.23 -2.27
N LEU A 241 -16.42 4.63 -1.48
CA LEU A 241 -16.24 5.52 -0.32
C LEU A 241 -15.40 4.86 0.78
N ASP A 242 -15.64 3.58 1.08
CA ASP A 242 -14.86 2.84 2.08
C ASP A 242 -13.39 2.77 1.69
N LEU A 243 -13.07 2.45 0.44
CA LEU A 243 -11.70 2.37 -0.06
C LEU A 243 -11.00 3.74 -0.03
N ALA A 244 -11.68 4.79 -0.51
CA ALA A 244 -11.15 6.14 -0.49
C ALA A 244 -10.89 6.63 0.94
N THR A 245 -11.85 6.44 1.85
CA THR A 245 -11.73 6.84 3.26
C THR A 245 -10.63 6.06 3.97
N ALA A 246 -10.53 4.76 3.72
CA ALA A 246 -9.50 3.91 4.32
C ALA A 246 -8.09 4.37 3.98
N THR A 247 -7.88 4.90 2.78
CA THR A 247 -6.57 5.22 2.21
C THR A 247 -6.22 6.72 2.22
N GLY A 248 -7.20 7.60 2.43
CA GLY A 248 -7.01 9.05 2.40
C GLY A 248 -7.15 9.69 1.02
N GLY A 249 -7.67 8.93 0.05
CA GLY A 249 -8.07 9.44 -1.26
C GLY A 249 -9.47 10.08 -1.24
N GLU A 250 -10.12 10.08 -2.39
CA GLU A 250 -11.47 10.63 -2.56
C GLU A 250 -12.27 9.81 -3.57
N ALA A 251 -13.59 9.67 -3.34
CA ALA A 251 -14.52 9.08 -4.28
C ALA A 251 -15.42 10.15 -4.87
N PHE A 252 -15.52 10.18 -6.19
CA PHE A 252 -16.32 11.11 -6.96
C PHE A 252 -17.47 10.38 -7.64
N PHE A 253 -18.65 10.99 -7.65
CA PHE A 253 -19.85 10.44 -8.27
C PHE A 253 -20.47 11.47 -9.21
N PRO A 254 -19.86 11.68 -10.41
CA PRO A 254 -20.38 12.62 -11.38
C PRO A 254 -21.73 12.14 -11.93
N LYS A 255 -22.63 13.08 -12.20
CA LYS A 255 -23.92 12.79 -12.83
C LYS A 255 -23.80 12.58 -14.34
N ASP A 256 -22.78 13.17 -14.94
CA ASP A 256 -22.51 13.05 -16.37
C ASP A 256 -21.04 12.67 -16.62
N VAL A 257 -20.82 11.77 -17.57
CA VAL A 257 -19.48 11.32 -17.96
C VAL A 257 -18.60 12.44 -18.48
N SER A 258 -19.16 13.59 -18.92
CA SER A 258 -18.38 14.78 -19.33
C SER A 258 -17.62 15.43 -18.17
N GLU A 259 -17.99 15.16 -16.92
CA GLU A 259 -17.30 15.68 -15.74
C GLU A 259 -15.99 14.94 -15.43
N VAL A 260 -15.77 13.76 -16.01
CA VAL A 260 -14.63 12.87 -15.67
C VAL A 260 -13.28 13.55 -15.93
N ASP A 261 -13.16 14.31 -17.05
CA ASP A 261 -11.93 15.07 -17.34
C ASP A 261 -11.61 16.11 -16.26
N ARG A 262 -12.63 16.85 -15.79
CA ARG A 262 -12.48 17.83 -14.71
C ARG A 262 -12.05 17.16 -13.41
N ILE A 263 -12.66 15.99 -13.09
CA ILE A 263 -12.34 15.20 -11.89
C ILE A 263 -10.93 14.65 -12.00
N ALA A 264 -10.53 14.11 -13.14
CA ALA A 264 -9.17 13.61 -13.37
C ALA A 264 -8.11 14.70 -13.11
N LYS A 265 -8.35 15.92 -13.62
CA LYS A 265 -7.49 17.08 -13.35
C LYS A 265 -7.51 17.49 -11.86
N GLN A 266 -8.65 17.33 -11.17
CA GLN A 266 -8.72 17.55 -9.72
C GLN A 266 -7.89 16.52 -8.96
N VAL A 267 -8.02 15.23 -9.27
CA VAL A 267 -7.18 14.16 -8.68
C VAL A 267 -5.70 14.46 -8.87
N ALA A 268 -5.29 14.86 -10.09
CA ALA A 268 -3.89 15.24 -10.33
C ALA A 268 -3.42 16.39 -9.43
N ARG A 269 -4.25 17.42 -9.24
CA ARG A 269 -3.93 18.54 -8.33
C ARG A 269 -3.87 18.10 -6.88
N ASP A 270 -4.82 17.27 -6.42
CA ASP A 270 -4.87 16.76 -5.07
C ASP A 270 -3.59 15.98 -4.75
N VAL A 271 -3.24 15.02 -5.61
CA VAL A 271 -2.06 14.18 -5.44
C VAL A 271 -0.77 15.02 -5.32
N ARG A 272 -0.66 16.12 -6.07
CA ARG A 272 0.53 16.99 -6.06
C ARG A 272 0.62 17.93 -4.87
N ASN A 273 -0.53 18.29 -4.28
CA ASN A 273 -0.60 19.33 -3.26
C ASN A 273 -0.88 18.80 -1.85
N GLN A 274 -0.64 17.52 -1.60
CA GLN A 274 -0.77 16.93 -0.27
C GLN A 274 0.39 17.32 0.64
N TYR A 275 0.06 17.46 1.92
CA TYR A 275 1.07 17.48 2.98
C TYR A 275 1.51 16.05 3.26
N THR A 276 2.81 15.81 3.29
CA THR A 276 3.42 14.57 3.76
C THR A 276 3.81 14.75 5.21
N ILE A 277 3.03 14.16 6.11
CA ILE A 277 3.23 14.23 7.56
C ILE A 277 3.76 12.88 8.03
N GLN A 278 4.88 12.91 8.76
CA GLN A 278 5.49 11.69 9.28
C GLN A 278 5.64 11.75 10.79
N TYR A 279 5.32 10.66 11.47
CA TYR A 279 5.53 10.53 12.91
C TYR A 279 6.04 9.13 13.25
N THR A 280 6.69 9.02 14.41
CA THR A 280 7.05 7.75 15.03
C THR A 280 6.02 7.44 16.10
N PRO A 281 5.32 6.28 16.02
CA PRO A 281 4.36 5.90 17.03
C PRO A 281 4.96 5.85 18.44
N THR A 282 4.26 6.42 19.41
CA THR A 282 4.62 6.26 20.84
C THR A 282 4.36 4.83 21.33
N ASN A 283 3.38 4.14 20.73
CA ASN A 283 3.17 2.71 20.93
C ASN A 283 3.95 1.92 19.86
N ILE A 284 5.09 1.37 20.25
CA ILE A 284 5.99 0.61 19.36
C ILE A 284 5.60 -0.86 19.17
N ALA A 285 4.54 -1.35 19.84
CA ALA A 285 4.16 -2.75 19.75
C ALA A 285 3.72 -3.13 18.32
N MET A 286 4.31 -4.19 17.78
CA MET A 286 3.99 -4.78 16.48
C MET A 286 3.05 -5.99 16.69
N ASP A 287 1.87 -5.72 17.26
CA ASP A 287 0.91 -6.71 17.73
C ASP A 287 -0.18 -7.08 16.68
N GLY A 288 -0.05 -6.56 15.46
CA GLY A 288 -0.99 -6.79 14.37
C GLY A 288 -2.34 -6.08 14.53
N THR A 289 -2.52 -5.27 15.59
CA THR A 289 -3.77 -4.53 15.80
C THR A 289 -3.87 -3.32 14.87
N PHE A 290 -5.10 -2.91 14.59
CA PHE A 290 -5.36 -1.69 13.82
C PHE A 290 -5.08 -0.46 14.68
N ARG A 291 -4.33 0.50 14.11
CA ARG A 291 -4.01 1.80 14.72
C ARG A 291 -4.76 2.88 13.97
N GLN A 292 -5.78 3.44 14.62
CA GLN A 292 -6.56 4.52 14.02
C GLN A 292 -5.74 5.81 13.98
N ILE A 293 -5.71 6.49 12.83
CA ILE A 293 -5.09 7.80 12.66
C ILE A 293 -6.17 8.86 12.54
N LYS A 294 -5.96 9.98 13.20
CA LYS A 294 -6.76 11.20 13.04
C LYS A 294 -5.82 12.39 12.96
N ILE A 295 -5.96 13.19 11.92
CA ILE A 295 -5.25 14.47 11.78
C ILE A 295 -6.27 15.59 11.87
N THR A 296 -6.00 16.58 12.69
CA THR A 296 -6.81 17.79 12.79
C THR A 296 -6.00 19.01 12.40
N VAL A 297 -6.70 20.02 11.87
CA VAL A 297 -6.12 21.29 11.45
C VAL A 297 -6.80 22.42 12.19
N ASN A 298 -6.00 23.26 12.82
CA ASN A 298 -6.46 24.51 13.43
C ASN A 298 -6.17 25.67 12.47
N ALA A 299 -7.16 26.02 11.66
CA ALA A 299 -7.05 27.12 10.68
C ALA A 299 -8.41 27.81 10.50
N PRO A 300 -8.42 29.08 10.04
CA PRO A 300 -9.64 29.80 9.71
C PRO A 300 -10.52 29.02 8.75
N GLY A 301 -11.83 29.13 8.91
CA GLY A 301 -12.79 28.46 8.02
C GLY A 301 -13.07 27.01 8.37
N HIS A 302 -12.35 26.41 9.33
CA HIS A 302 -12.48 24.99 9.71
C HIS A 302 -12.41 24.05 8.49
N PRO A 303 -11.25 23.96 7.80
CA PRO A 303 -11.10 23.14 6.63
C PRO A 303 -11.27 21.65 6.93
N THR A 304 -11.67 20.88 5.94
CA THR A 304 -11.78 19.43 6.03
C THR A 304 -10.42 18.79 5.74
N VAL A 305 -10.08 17.77 6.52
CA VAL A 305 -8.83 17.03 6.41
C VAL A 305 -9.12 15.60 5.94
N ARG A 306 -8.46 15.17 4.86
CA ARG A 306 -8.48 13.79 4.36
C ARG A 306 -7.10 13.18 4.53
N THR A 307 -7.04 12.03 5.15
CA THR A 307 -5.83 11.21 5.32
C THR A 307 -6.25 9.77 5.52
N ARG A 308 -5.31 8.83 5.45
CA ARG A 308 -5.60 7.42 5.74
C ARG A 308 -6.23 7.26 7.12
N SER A 309 -7.21 6.35 7.23
CA SER A 309 -7.94 6.13 8.49
C SER A 309 -7.10 5.42 9.57
N GLY A 310 -6.02 4.75 9.16
CA GLY A 310 -5.14 4.02 10.06
C GLY A 310 -4.27 3.01 9.33
N TYR A 311 -3.64 2.13 10.11
CA TYR A 311 -2.79 1.05 9.61
C TYR A 311 -2.78 -0.14 10.58
N TYR A 312 -2.30 -1.29 10.13
CA TYR A 312 -2.07 -2.45 10.99
C TYR A 312 -0.62 -2.46 11.49
N ALA A 313 -0.42 -2.63 12.80
CA ALA A 313 0.90 -2.68 13.43
C ALA A 313 1.58 -4.04 13.20
N THR A 314 1.94 -4.34 11.95
CA THR A 314 2.62 -5.59 11.56
C THR A 314 4.09 -5.34 11.25
N PRO A 315 4.98 -6.33 11.48
CA PRO A 315 6.43 -6.18 11.20
C PRO A 315 6.74 -5.85 9.72
N ASP A 316 5.91 -6.32 8.79
CA ASP A 316 6.15 -6.20 7.34
C ASP A 316 5.84 -4.80 6.75
N GLN A 317 5.33 -3.89 7.57
CA GLN A 317 5.02 -2.51 7.14
C GLN A 317 6.13 -1.53 7.55
N GLY A 318 7.37 -1.96 7.55
CA GLY A 318 8.53 -1.10 7.79
C GLY A 318 8.97 -0.36 6.53
N ALA A 319 9.49 0.86 6.71
CA ALA A 319 10.21 1.60 5.66
C ALA A 319 11.32 0.74 5.03
N PRO A 320 11.71 0.99 3.77
CA PRO A 320 12.86 0.32 3.18
C PRO A 320 14.09 0.47 4.09
N PRO A 321 14.95 -0.56 4.19
CA PRO A 321 16.10 -0.51 5.07
C PRO A 321 16.90 0.75 4.79
N ALA A 322 17.12 1.56 5.82
CA ALA A 322 17.97 2.75 5.71
C ALA A 322 19.29 2.33 5.08
N LYS A 323 19.67 2.98 3.97
CA LYS A 323 20.99 2.76 3.36
C LYS A 323 22.05 2.86 4.45
N ALA A 324 22.79 1.79 4.66
CA ALA A 324 23.91 1.77 5.58
C ALA A 324 24.84 2.93 5.22
N ALA A 325 25.08 3.81 6.18
CA ALA A 325 26.10 4.86 6.04
C ALA A 325 27.43 4.18 5.69
N PRO A 326 28.19 4.71 4.72
CA PRO A 326 29.50 4.16 4.41
C PRO A 326 30.37 4.23 5.67
N ALA A 327 30.96 3.09 6.05
CA ALA A 327 31.92 3.03 7.14
C ALA A 327 33.07 3.98 6.82
N SER A 328 33.23 5.00 7.65
CA SER A 328 34.42 5.87 7.61
C SER A 328 35.66 5.02 7.87
N ARG A 329 36.56 4.97 6.91
CA ARG A 329 37.90 4.43 7.06
C ARG A 329 38.77 5.45 7.79
#